data_7c38d1511f977383d9dcaa2ba749e9cd
#
_entry.id   7c38d1511f977383d9dcaa2ba749e9cd
#
_cell.length_a   1.000
_cell.length_b   1.000
_cell.length_c   1.000
_cell.angle_alpha   90.00
_cell.angle_beta   90.00
_cell.angle_gamma   90.00
#
_symmetry.space_group_name_H-M   'P 1'
#
loop_
_entity.id
_entity.type
_entity.pdbx_description
1 polymer ?
#
loop_
_entity_poly.entity_id
_entity_poly.type
_entity_poly.pdbx_seq_one_letter_code
_entity_poly.pdbx_strand_id
1 'polypeptide(L)'
;MVRKLDALILAMILLGASIMPVAAQSFLEMCAPGQPNTPTKTCIVDGDTLWLNGENIRLEGFDTPEPMTAICGGEREKALAAQASARLRELLNTNAWTIERAGVDRHGRTLATIRIGDRDVGEWLVGERLARWWPNGEEWWCD
;
A
#
# COMPACT_ATOMS: atom_id res chain seq x y z
N MET A 1 -31.94 49.36 48.90
CA MET A 1 -30.77 49.15 48.05
C MET A 1 -30.72 47.67 47.70
N VAL A 2 -31.19 47.27 46.52
CA VAL A 2 -31.15 45.84 46.05
C VAL A 2 -30.03 45.76 45.08
N ARG A 3 -29.00 44.97 45.40
CA ARG A 3 -27.89 44.64 44.48
C ARG A 3 -28.33 43.51 43.55
N LYS A 4 -28.38 43.79 42.25
CA LYS A 4 -28.54 42.76 41.19
C LYS A 4 -27.27 41.95 41.10
N LEU A 5 -27.38 40.64 41.32
CA LEU A 5 -26.35 39.67 40.92
C LEU A 5 -26.55 39.32 39.43
N ASP A 6 -25.62 39.74 38.60
CA ASP A 6 -25.54 39.28 37.22
C ASP A 6 -24.94 37.87 37.20
N ALA A 7 -25.77 36.92 36.83
CA ALA A 7 -25.31 35.52 36.59
C ALA A 7 -24.67 35.44 35.22
N LEU A 8 -23.35 35.36 35.17
CA LEU A 8 -22.62 34.99 33.97
C LEU A 8 -22.83 33.48 33.66
N ILE A 9 -23.63 33.19 32.67
CA ILE A 9 -23.78 31.83 32.14
C ILE A 9 -22.59 31.57 31.22
N LEU A 10 -21.63 30.79 31.72
CA LEU A 10 -20.50 30.29 30.92
C LEU A 10 -20.98 29.17 30.04
N ALA A 11 -21.24 29.46 28.76
CA ALA A 11 -21.59 28.45 27.77
C ALA A 11 -20.34 27.61 27.41
N MET A 12 -20.27 26.42 27.97
CA MET A 12 -19.25 25.41 27.61
C MET A 12 -19.60 24.83 26.23
N ILE A 13 -18.91 25.30 25.17
CA ILE A 13 -18.98 24.69 23.84
C ILE A 13 -18.19 23.40 23.89
N LEU A 14 -18.89 22.27 24.02
CA LEU A 14 -18.34 20.94 23.79
C LEU A 14 -18.06 20.76 22.28
N LEU A 15 -16.81 20.96 21.87
CA LEU A 15 -16.36 20.52 20.56
C LEU A 15 -16.41 18.99 20.55
N GLY A 16 -17.49 18.43 20.04
CA GLY A 16 -17.60 17.01 19.74
C GLY A 16 -16.62 16.66 18.61
N ALA A 17 -15.48 16.08 18.94
CA ALA A 17 -14.63 15.44 17.93
C ALA A 17 -15.40 14.27 17.34
N SER A 18 -15.92 14.45 16.11
CA SER A 18 -16.51 13.36 15.33
C SER A 18 -15.42 12.35 15.00
N ILE A 19 -15.38 11.25 15.74
CA ILE A 19 -14.53 10.12 15.41
C ILE A 19 -15.17 9.46 14.16
N MET A 20 -14.62 9.76 12.99
CA MET A 20 -14.98 9.05 11.77
C MET A 20 -14.55 7.60 11.94
N PRO A 21 -15.42 6.60 11.69
CA PRO A 21 -14.99 5.21 11.69
C PRO A 21 -13.94 5.03 10.59
N VAL A 22 -12.75 4.57 10.97
CA VAL A 22 -11.76 4.07 10.01
C VAL A 22 -12.42 2.90 9.31
N ALA A 23 -12.67 3.01 8.02
CA ALA A 23 -13.17 1.90 7.22
C ALA A 23 -12.22 0.72 7.43
N ALA A 24 -12.73 -0.42 7.89
CA ALA A 24 -11.94 -1.63 8.04
C ALA A 24 -11.39 -1.99 6.65
N GLN A 25 -10.08 -1.93 6.48
CA GLN A 25 -9.44 -2.35 5.24
C GLN A 25 -9.67 -3.85 5.07
N SER A 26 -10.13 -4.25 3.88
CA SER A 26 -10.30 -5.67 3.58
C SER A 26 -8.95 -6.38 3.64
N PHE A 27 -8.92 -7.57 4.23
CA PHE A 27 -7.72 -8.39 4.27
C PHE A 27 -7.29 -8.77 2.84
N LEU A 28 -6.02 -8.55 2.51
CA LEU A 28 -5.45 -8.81 1.21
C LEU A 28 -4.80 -10.20 1.18
N GLU A 29 -5.31 -11.06 0.32
CA GLU A 29 -4.70 -12.36 0.00
C GLU A 29 -3.82 -12.23 -1.25
N MET A 30 -3.01 -13.25 -1.53
CA MET A 30 -2.38 -13.38 -2.85
C MET A 30 -3.43 -13.69 -3.90
N CYS A 31 -3.30 -13.12 -5.11
CA CYS A 31 -4.18 -13.47 -6.22
C CYS A 31 -4.03 -14.96 -6.56
N ALA A 32 -5.14 -15.66 -6.74
CA ALA A 32 -5.11 -17.04 -7.18
C ALA A 32 -4.69 -17.14 -8.66
N PRO A 33 -3.95 -18.18 -9.08
CA PRO A 33 -3.66 -18.42 -10.49
C PRO A 33 -4.95 -18.45 -11.33
N GLY A 34 -4.98 -17.69 -12.42
CA GLY A 34 -6.15 -17.63 -13.31
C GLY A 34 -7.38 -16.90 -12.74
N GLN A 35 -7.24 -16.22 -11.61
CA GLN A 35 -8.34 -15.44 -11.03
C GLN A 35 -8.83 -14.37 -12.01
N PRO A 36 -10.15 -14.36 -12.35
CA PRO A 36 -10.69 -13.42 -13.33
C PRO A 36 -10.61 -11.96 -12.85
N ASN A 37 -10.48 -11.06 -13.80
CA ASN A 37 -10.50 -9.61 -13.54
C ASN A 37 -11.96 -9.14 -13.40
N THR A 38 -12.47 -9.14 -12.19
CA THR A 38 -13.81 -8.66 -11.86
C THR A 38 -13.75 -7.26 -11.24
N PRO A 39 -14.86 -6.50 -11.25
CA PRO A 39 -14.93 -5.18 -10.61
C PRO A 39 -14.67 -5.20 -9.09
N THR A 40 -14.68 -6.36 -8.47
CA THR A 40 -14.44 -6.55 -7.03
C THR A 40 -13.12 -7.24 -6.72
N LYS A 41 -12.31 -7.57 -7.76
CA LYS A 41 -11.01 -8.23 -7.55
C LYS A 41 -10.13 -7.39 -6.63
N THR A 42 -9.69 -8.00 -5.52
CA THR A 42 -8.85 -7.36 -4.51
C THR A 42 -7.86 -8.39 -4.00
N CYS A 43 -6.60 -8.30 -4.40
CA CYS A 43 -5.54 -9.25 -4.04
C CYS A 43 -4.15 -8.73 -4.42
N ILE A 44 -3.11 -9.29 -3.84
CA ILE A 44 -1.70 -9.01 -4.16
C ILE A 44 -1.26 -9.90 -5.32
N VAL A 45 -0.70 -9.31 -6.38
CA VAL A 45 -0.12 -10.05 -7.51
C VAL A 45 1.32 -10.45 -7.18
N ASP A 46 2.15 -9.47 -6.81
CA ASP A 46 3.56 -9.62 -6.45
C ASP A 46 3.99 -8.47 -5.50
N GLY A 47 5.28 -8.25 -5.34
CA GLY A 47 5.82 -7.28 -4.38
C GLY A 47 5.55 -5.81 -4.73
N ASP A 48 5.10 -5.50 -5.94
CA ASP A 48 4.85 -4.13 -6.40
C ASP A 48 3.57 -3.95 -7.23
N THR A 49 2.75 -4.99 -7.31
CA THR A 49 1.50 -4.99 -8.09
C THR A 49 0.36 -5.62 -7.30
N LEU A 50 -0.79 -4.94 -7.26
CA LEU A 50 -1.99 -5.43 -6.58
C LEU A 50 -3.26 -5.02 -7.32
N TRP A 51 -4.36 -5.69 -6.99
CA TRP A 51 -5.71 -5.32 -7.38
C TRP A 51 -6.46 -4.77 -6.18
N LEU A 52 -7.16 -3.65 -6.36
CA LEU A 52 -8.08 -3.09 -5.37
C LEU A 52 -9.41 -2.76 -6.06
N ASN A 53 -10.48 -3.49 -5.70
CA ASN A 53 -11.82 -3.29 -6.26
C ASN A 53 -11.83 -3.22 -7.79
N GLY A 54 -11.13 -4.16 -8.43
CA GLY A 54 -11.05 -4.26 -9.89
C GLY A 54 -10.04 -3.32 -10.56
N GLU A 55 -9.38 -2.46 -9.80
CA GLU A 55 -8.31 -1.59 -10.29
C GLU A 55 -6.97 -2.31 -10.21
N ASN A 56 -6.27 -2.46 -11.35
CA ASN A 56 -4.91 -3.01 -11.40
C ASN A 56 -3.90 -1.90 -11.10
N ILE A 57 -3.16 -2.03 -10.02
CA ILE A 57 -2.28 -1.01 -9.50
C ILE A 57 -0.84 -1.48 -9.53
N ARG A 58 0.04 -0.66 -10.13
CA ARG A 58 1.50 -0.78 -10.06
C ARG A 58 2.02 0.25 -9.06
N LEU A 59 2.66 -0.20 -8.02
CA LEU A 59 3.32 0.69 -7.07
C LEU A 59 4.58 1.28 -7.73
N GLU A 60 4.70 2.60 -7.68
CA GLU A 60 5.77 3.32 -8.37
C GLU A 60 6.98 3.61 -7.47
N GLY A 61 8.09 3.97 -8.09
CA GLY A 61 9.32 4.38 -7.40
C GLY A 61 10.24 3.24 -7.00
N PHE A 62 9.79 2.01 -7.03
CA PHE A 62 10.59 0.82 -6.74
C PHE A 62 10.22 -0.35 -7.64
N ASP A 63 11.05 -1.38 -7.61
CA ASP A 63 10.91 -2.58 -8.43
C ASP A 63 11.29 -3.80 -7.59
N THR A 64 10.50 -4.86 -7.68
CA THR A 64 10.73 -6.11 -6.94
C THR A 64 11.22 -7.22 -7.87
N PRO A 65 11.90 -8.26 -7.33
CA PRO A 65 12.22 -9.45 -8.11
C PRO A 65 10.98 -10.05 -8.78
N GLU A 66 11.16 -10.59 -9.96
CA GLU A 66 10.09 -11.19 -10.75
C GLU A 66 9.78 -12.62 -10.30
N PRO A 67 8.49 -13.03 -10.28
CA PRO A 67 8.10 -14.38 -9.84
C PRO A 67 8.37 -15.46 -10.87
N MET A 68 9.03 -15.14 -11.98
CA MET A 68 9.33 -16.04 -13.10
C MET A 68 10.80 -16.38 -13.17
N THR A 69 11.11 -17.62 -13.55
CA THR A 69 12.51 -18.10 -13.68
C THR A 69 13.19 -17.70 -14.98
N ALA A 70 12.44 -17.18 -15.95
CA ALA A 70 12.98 -16.75 -17.26
C ALA A 70 13.64 -15.36 -17.24
N ILE A 71 13.65 -14.69 -16.10
CA ILE A 71 14.31 -13.41 -15.88
C ILE A 71 15.74 -13.65 -15.40
N CYS A 72 16.48 -12.62 -15.10
CA CYS A 72 17.95 -12.69 -14.90
C CYS A 72 18.41 -13.54 -13.71
N GLY A 73 17.68 -13.58 -12.62
CA GLY A 73 18.10 -14.21 -11.35
C GLY A 73 17.63 -15.66 -11.14
N GLY A 74 16.86 -16.25 -12.06
CA GLY A 74 16.40 -17.63 -12.00
C GLY A 74 15.64 -17.99 -10.72
N GLU A 75 15.93 -19.13 -10.11
CA GLU A 75 15.25 -19.60 -8.91
C GLU A 75 15.50 -18.72 -7.68
N ARG A 76 16.64 -18.06 -7.60
CA ARG A 76 16.94 -17.08 -6.53
C ARG A 76 16.00 -15.89 -6.62
N GLU A 77 15.83 -15.33 -7.81
CA GLU A 77 14.93 -14.20 -8.04
C GLU A 77 13.49 -14.57 -7.71
N LYS A 78 13.04 -15.74 -8.17
CA LYS A 78 11.70 -16.26 -7.86
C LYS A 78 11.46 -16.41 -6.35
N ALA A 79 12.45 -16.89 -5.59
CA ALA A 79 12.35 -17.00 -4.15
C ALA A 79 12.27 -15.63 -3.47
N LEU A 80 13.06 -14.65 -3.95
CA LEU A 80 13.00 -13.27 -3.46
C LEU A 80 11.68 -12.58 -3.82
N ALA A 81 11.13 -12.84 -5.02
CA ALA A 81 9.83 -12.34 -5.42
C ALA A 81 8.72 -12.82 -4.47
N ALA A 82 8.75 -14.09 -4.08
CA ALA A 82 7.82 -14.64 -3.11
C ALA A 82 7.95 -13.96 -1.73
N GLN A 83 9.18 -13.66 -1.28
CA GLN A 83 9.42 -12.95 -0.03
C GLN A 83 8.92 -11.49 -0.12
N ALA A 84 9.19 -10.79 -1.22
CA ALA A 84 8.72 -9.42 -1.44
C ALA A 84 7.18 -9.35 -1.42
N SER A 85 6.52 -10.27 -2.11
CA SER A 85 5.06 -10.38 -2.15
C SER A 85 4.45 -10.66 -0.77
N ALA A 86 5.03 -11.60 -0.03
CA ALA A 86 4.60 -11.93 1.34
C ALA A 86 4.79 -10.73 2.28
N ARG A 87 5.88 -9.99 2.12
CA ARG A 87 6.16 -8.82 2.94
C ARG A 87 5.21 -7.65 2.62
N LEU A 88 4.95 -7.38 1.35
CA LEU A 88 3.94 -6.37 0.97
C LEU A 88 2.57 -6.73 1.58
N ARG A 89 2.16 -8.00 1.46
CA ARG A 89 0.91 -8.48 2.05
C ARG A 89 0.85 -8.26 3.56
N GLU A 90 1.92 -8.60 4.27
CA GLU A 90 2.02 -8.39 5.72
C GLU A 90 1.91 -6.91 6.07
N LEU A 91 2.68 -6.03 5.42
CA LEU A 91 2.66 -4.58 5.65
C LEU A 91 1.25 -4.01 5.48
N LEU A 92 0.55 -4.39 4.41
CA LEU A 92 -0.78 -3.86 4.11
C LEU A 92 -1.89 -4.46 4.98
N ASN A 93 -1.70 -5.65 5.55
CA ASN A 93 -2.69 -6.27 6.43
C ASN A 93 -2.50 -5.93 7.91
N THR A 94 -1.31 -5.47 8.31
CA THR A 94 -1.00 -5.20 9.72
C THR A 94 -0.91 -3.72 10.06
N ASN A 95 -0.99 -2.85 9.06
CA ASN A 95 -0.89 -1.40 9.24
C ASN A 95 -2.05 -0.67 8.56
N ALA A 96 -2.43 0.48 9.10
CA ALA A 96 -3.24 1.45 8.37
C ALA A 96 -2.38 2.09 7.27
N TRP A 97 -2.92 2.24 6.07
CA TRP A 97 -2.22 2.82 4.94
C TRP A 97 -3.13 3.73 4.11
N THR A 98 -2.51 4.61 3.36
CA THR A 98 -3.16 5.48 2.38
C THR A 98 -2.60 5.19 1.00
N ILE A 99 -3.38 5.49 -0.05
CA ILE A 99 -2.98 5.34 -1.44
C ILE A 99 -3.15 6.66 -2.19
N GLU A 100 -2.12 7.04 -2.92
CA GLU A 100 -2.09 8.20 -3.80
C GLU A 100 -1.85 7.74 -5.24
N ARG A 101 -2.77 8.08 -6.14
CA ARG A 101 -2.73 7.68 -7.56
C ARG A 101 -2.08 8.78 -8.39
N ALA A 102 -1.16 8.40 -9.28
CA ALA A 102 -0.34 9.33 -10.06
C ALA A 102 -0.48 9.22 -11.58
N GLY A 103 -1.39 8.40 -12.06
CA GLY A 103 -1.62 8.23 -13.50
C GLY A 103 -1.70 6.77 -13.92
N VAL A 104 -1.45 6.48 -15.19
CA VAL A 104 -1.58 5.14 -15.78
C VAL A 104 -0.33 4.83 -16.58
N ASP A 105 0.19 3.62 -16.46
CA ASP A 105 1.34 3.17 -17.22
C ASP A 105 0.98 2.70 -18.64
N ARG A 106 1.99 2.35 -19.43
CA ARG A 106 1.81 1.85 -20.82
C ARG A 106 1.02 0.54 -20.92
N HIS A 107 0.86 -0.17 -19.80
CA HIS A 107 0.12 -1.44 -19.72
C HIS A 107 -1.31 -1.26 -19.20
N GLY A 108 -1.75 -0.02 -18.96
CA GLY A 108 -3.07 0.29 -18.46
C GLY A 108 -3.23 0.10 -16.94
N ARG A 109 -2.12 -0.07 -16.20
CA ARG A 109 -2.16 -0.18 -14.73
C ARG A 109 -2.12 1.22 -14.11
N THR A 110 -2.89 1.45 -13.07
CA THR A 110 -2.81 2.68 -12.28
C THR A 110 -1.46 2.73 -11.56
N LEU A 111 -0.71 3.80 -11.76
CA LEU A 111 0.48 4.10 -10.96
C LEU A 111 0.05 4.69 -9.62
N ALA A 112 0.60 4.18 -8.53
CA ALA A 112 0.25 4.68 -7.21
C ALA A 112 1.39 4.53 -6.20
N THR A 113 1.34 5.36 -5.16
CA THR A 113 2.17 5.26 -3.97
C THR A 113 1.30 4.84 -2.79
N ILE A 114 1.70 3.81 -2.05
CA ILE A 114 1.07 3.44 -0.77
C ILE A 114 2.00 3.86 0.36
N ARG A 115 1.42 4.53 1.36
CA ARG A 115 2.15 4.99 2.54
C ARG A 115 1.58 4.37 3.82
N ILE A 116 2.50 3.98 4.70
CA ILE A 116 2.23 3.60 6.09
C ILE A 116 2.81 4.71 6.96
N GLY A 117 1.95 5.53 7.57
CA GLY A 117 2.38 6.80 8.15
C GLY A 117 3.02 7.69 7.07
N ASP A 118 4.23 8.17 7.32
CA ASP A 118 4.97 9.03 6.39
C ASP A 118 5.85 8.27 5.40
N ARG A 119 5.95 6.93 5.52
CA ARG A 119 6.87 6.10 4.73
C ARG A 119 6.15 5.40 3.59
N ASP A 120 6.73 5.48 2.40
CA ASP A 120 6.38 4.67 1.25
C ASP A 120 6.65 3.18 1.54
N VAL A 121 5.75 2.28 1.13
CA VAL A 121 5.99 0.83 1.26
C VAL A 121 7.23 0.37 0.50
N GLY A 122 7.61 1.04 -0.58
CA GLY A 122 8.86 0.82 -1.29
C GLY A 122 10.10 1.04 -0.41
N GLU A 123 10.07 2.02 0.49
CA GLU A 123 11.17 2.26 1.44
C GLU A 123 11.37 1.07 2.41
N TRP A 124 10.28 0.41 2.80
CA TRP A 124 10.35 -0.81 3.61
C TRP A 124 11.00 -1.94 2.83
N LEU A 125 10.50 -2.21 1.62
CA LEU A 125 10.98 -3.33 0.79
C LEU A 125 12.43 -3.12 0.33
N VAL A 126 12.82 -1.91 -0.06
CA VAL A 126 14.20 -1.59 -0.43
C VAL A 126 15.13 -1.72 0.78
N GLY A 127 14.73 -1.19 1.94
CA GLY A 127 15.52 -1.28 3.18
C GLY A 127 15.73 -2.72 3.65
N GLU A 128 14.78 -3.61 3.38
CA GLU A 128 14.84 -5.04 3.71
C GLU A 128 15.50 -5.90 2.60
N ARG A 129 16.03 -5.28 1.54
CA ARG A 129 16.61 -5.94 0.36
C ARG A 129 15.63 -6.87 -0.38
N LEU A 130 14.37 -6.46 -0.45
CA LEU A 130 13.30 -7.13 -1.19
C LEU A 130 12.87 -6.36 -2.44
N ALA A 131 13.46 -5.19 -2.66
CA ALA A 131 13.24 -4.33 -3.82
C ALA A 131 14.49 -3.49 -4.10
N ARG A 132 14.48 -2.82 -5.25
CA ARG A 132 15.43 -1.76 -5.60
C ARG A 132 14.69 -0.45 -5.89
N TRP A 133 15.36 0.67 -5.84
CA TRP A 133 14.79 1.92 -6.33
C TRP A 133 14.71 1.90 -7.86
N TRP A 134 13.60 2.33 -8.37
CA TRP A 134 13.40 2.47 -9.82
C TRP A 134 13.55 3.95 -10.23
N PRO A 135 14.20 4.26 -11.37
CA PRO A 135 14.83 3.33 -12.32
C PRO A 135 16.31 3.02 -12.05
N ASN A 136 16.96 3.72 -11.11
CA ASN A 136 18.41 3.79 -11.01
C ASN A 136 19.04 2.86 -9.95
N GLY A 137 18.23 2.10 -9.21
CA GLY A 137 18.74 1.13 -8.23
C GLY A 137 19.34 -0.10 -8.93
N GLU A 138 20.37 -0.71 -8.31
CA GLU A 138 21.00 -1.92 -8.79
C GLU A 138 20.05 -3.12 -8.71
N GLU A 139 20.01 -3.92 -9.77
CA GLU A 139 19.24 -5.17 -9.88
C GLU A 139 20.05 -6.36 -9.33
N TRP A 140 20.43 -6.24 -8.07
CA TRP A 140 21.40 -7.12 -7.40
C TRP A 140 21.00 -8.60 -7.33
N TRP A 141 19.75 -8.97 -7.63
CA TRP A 141 19.31 -10.36 -7.71
C TRP A 141 19.60 -11.02 -9.05
N CYS A 142 20.06 -10.24 -10.03
CA CYS A 142 20.47 -10.72 -11.35
C CYS A 142 21.92 -11.24 -11.41
N ASP A 143 22.73 -11.03 -10.37
CA ASP A 143 24.16 -11.39 -10.29
C ASP A 143 24.39 -12.84 -9.85
#